data_d3278cd6ff3670f600a2c8eb9d2fc978
#
_entry.id   d3278cd6ff3670f600a2c8eb9d2fc978
#
_cell.length_a   1.000
_cell.length_b   1.000
_cell.length_c   1.000
_cell.angle_alpha   90.00
_cell.angle_beta   90.00
_cell.angle_gamma   90.00
#
_symmetry.space_group_name_H-M   'P 1'
#
loop_
_entity.id
_entity.type
_entity.pdbx_description
1 polymer ?
#
loop_
_entity_poly.entity_id
_entity_poly.type
_entity_poly.pdbx_seq_one_letter_code
_entity_poly.pdbx_strand_id
1 'polypeptide(L)'
;MDYTDEAAVWAMLTAPMTVVKGDGRTQVRIRKEPDSKSAAIGILTRATQGIRVIETLDNGWSLIECYSSSFADNTVKAWNLLVQGYVETNTLTTVEWDSNDKYGLVVDKLTQRLYIYEDGHLISTLLVSTGLANAKQPFNETRSGEYIIGSFTGEFTSGNLYCGMGLRYNDGDLLHEVPHTKRADGSKSYAYNEPR
;
A
#
# COMPACT_ATOMS: atom_id res chain seq x y z
N MET A 1 -8.61 -1.49 -16.08
CA MET A 1 -7.56 -2.46 -16.44
C MET A 1 -8.25 -3.79 -16.75
N ASP A 2 -7.81 -4.49 -17.75
CA ASP A 2 -8.26 -5.86 -18.00
C ASP A 2 -7.36 -6.83 -17.21
N TYR A 3 -7.90 -7.40 -16.15
CA TYR A 3 -7.15 -8.30 -15.26
C TYR A 3 -6.95 -9.70 -15.87
N THR A 4 -7.54 -10.00 -17.04
CA THR A 4 -7.32 -11.24 -17.79
C THR A 4 -6.18 -11.13 -18.79
N ASP A 5 -5.68 -9.94 -19.08
CA ASP A 5 -4.43 -9.73 -19.81
C ASP A 5 -3.23 -9.98 -18.88
N GLU A 6 -2.96 -11.27 -18.67
CA GLU A 6 -1.93 -11.75 -17.74
C GLU A 6 -0.57 -11.14 -18.04
N ALA A 7 -0.20 -11.01 -19.30
CA ALA A 7 1.10 -10.48 -19.70
C ALA A 7 1.26 -9.01 -19.31
N ALA A 8 0.23 -8.19 -19.56
CA ALA A 8 0.24 -6.76 -19.19
C ALA A 8 0.24 -6.58 -17.67
N VAL A 9 -0.56 -7.35 -16.95
CA VAL A 9 -0.62 -7.29 -15.48
C VAL A 9 0.70 -7.73 -14.88
N TRP A 10 1.29 -8.84 -15.36
CA TRP A 10 2.56 -9.33 -14.84
C TRP A 10 3.72 -8.37 -15.11
N ALA A 11 3.78 -7.78 -16.30
CA ALA A 11 4.75 -6.75 -16.63
C ALA A 11 4.64 -5.52 -15.70
N MET A 12 3.42 -5.13 -15.32
CA MET A 12 3.19 -4.05 -14.35
C MET A 12 3.66 -4.47 -12.94
N LEU A 13 3.29 -5.68 -12.49
CA LEU A 13 3.62 -6.17 -11.16
C LEU A 13 5.12 -6.41 -10.95
N THR A 14 5.86 -6.70 -12.01
CA THR A 14 7.30 -7.00 -11.98
C THR A 14 8.16 -5.84 -12.48
N ALA A 15 7.57 -4.69 -12.79
CA ALA A 15 8.33 -3.50 -13.15
C ALA A 15 9.21 -3.02 -11.98
N PRO A 16 10.42 -2.52 -12.22
CA PRO A 16 11.25 -1.91 -11.19
C PRO A 16 10.49 -0.81 -10.46
N MET A 17 10.55 -0.80 -9.12
CA MET A 17 9.81 0.13 -8.29
C MET A 17 10.74 1.09 -7.57
N THR A 18 10.50 2.40 -7.68
CA THR A 18 11.17 3.39 -6.84
C THR A 18 10.47 3.48 -5.49
N VAL A 19 11.25 3.45 -4.42
CA VAL A 19 10.77 3.52 -3.03
C VAL A 19 11.65 4.46 -2.20
N VAL A 20 11.22 4.81 -0.98
CA VAL A 20 12.07 5.50 -0.02
C VAL A 20 13.22 4.59 0.40
N LYS A 21 14.45 5.13 0.36
CA LYS A 21 15.66 4.47 0.83
C LYS A 21 15.67 4.42 2.35
N GLY A 22 15.92 3.26 2.93
CA GLY A 22 16.07 3.09 4.37
C GLY A 22 15.22 1.96 4.93
N ASP A 23 15.08 1.95 6.23
CA ASP A 23 14.23 0.99 6.94
C ASP A 23 12.76 1.45 6.94
N GLY A 24 11.86 0.55 7.34
CA GLY A 24 10.43 0.83 7.39
C GLY A 24 10.01 1.93 8.38
N ARG A 25 10.93 2.63 9.06
CA ARG A 25 10.67 3.74 9.99
C ARG A 25 11.02 5.08 9.39
N THR A 26 11.73 5.10 8.27
CA THR A 26 12.12 6.34 7.58
C THR A 26 10.88 7.06 7.08
N GLN A 27 10.77 8.34 7.40
CA GLN A 27 9.73 9.24 6.93
C GLN A 27 10.34 10.32 6.05
N VAL A 28 9.80 10.49 4.84
CA VAL A 28 10.19 11.55 3.92
C VAL A 28 9.00 12.47 3.68
N ARG A 29 9.21 13.78 3.83
CA ARG A 29 8.18 14.78 3.55
C ARG A 29 8.19 15.14 2.08
N ILE A 30 7.01 15.12 1.46
CA ILE A 30 6.82 15.63 0.11
C ILE A 30 6.63 17.14 0.23
N ARG A 31 7.45 17.91 -0.47
CA ARG A 31 7.48 19.37 -0.43
C ARG A 31 6.74 19.97 -1.63
N LYS A 32 6.17 21.15 -1.43
CA LYS A 32 5.50 21.89 -2.50
C LYS A 32 6.50 22.39 -3.56
N GLU A 33 7.69 22.84 -3.10
CA GLU A 33 8.79 23.32 -3.94
C GLU A 33 10.06 22.52 -3.61
N PRO A 34 11.06 22.47 -4.51
CA PRO A 34 12.31 21.73 -4.29
C PRO A 34 13.26 22.44 -3.31
N ASP A 35 12.78 22.63 -2.09
CA ASP A 35 13.43 23.30 -0.97
C ASP A 35 13.00 22.67 0.35
N SER A 36 13.96 22.37 1.23
CA SER A 36 13.73 21.78 2.55
C SER A 36 12.87 22.65 3.48
N LYS A 37 12.83 23.96 3.25
CA LYS A 37 12.01 24.93 3.99
C LYS A 37 10.60 25.09 3.41
N SER A 38 10.35 24.57 2.22
CA SER A 38 9.03 24.61 1.59
C SER A 38 7.99 23.85 2.41
N ALA A 39 6.73 24.23 2.28
CA ALA A 39 5.62 23.56 2.94
C ALA A 39 5.58 22.06 2.63
N ALA A 40 5.37 21.24 3.66
CA ALA A 40 5.09 19.83 3.45
C ALA A 40 3.63 19.65 2.99
N ILE A 41 3.43 18.93 1.89
CA ILE A 41 2.12 18.66 1.29
C ILE A 41 1.74 17.18 1.37
N GLY A 42 2.67 16.33 1.75
CA GLY A 42 2.46 14.90 1.92
C GLY A 42 3.61 14.24 2.67
N ILE A 43 3.47 12.95 2.93
CA ILE A 43 4.48 12.14 3.60
C ILE A 43 4.56 10.75 2.99
N LEU A 44 5.77 10.28 2.81
CA LEU A 44 6.11 8.90 2.52
C LEU A 44 6.57 8.23 3.81
N THR A 45 5.91 7.17 4.21
CA THR A 45 6.09 6.58 5.54
C THR A 45 6.89 5.30 5.55
N ARG A 46 7.16 4.69 4.38
CA ARG A 46 7.87 3.40 4.35
C ARG A 46 8.61 3.12 3.04
N ALA A 47 9.63 2.28 3.17
CA ALA A 47 10.40 1.73 2.06
C ALA A 47 9.65 0.69 1.20
N THR A 48 8.35 0.50 1.40
CA THR A 48 7.52 -0.47 0.65
C THR A 48 6.54 0.18 -0.31
N GLN A 49 6.34 1.50 -0.22
CA GLN A 49 5.42 2.23 -1.09
C GLN A 49 6.11 2.63 -2.39
N GLY A 50 5.49 2.29 -3.53
CA GLY A 50 5.94 2.70 -4.85
C GLY A 50 5.76 4.21 -5.08
N ILE A 51 6.73 4.81 -5.76
CA ILE A 51 6.83 6.23 -6.06
C ILE A 51 7.11 6.38 -7.55
N ARG A 52 6.28 7.15 -8.22
CA ARG A 52 6.56 7.54 -9.61
C ARG A 52 7.43 8.79 -9.63
N VAL A 53 8.66 8.67 -10.11
CA VAL A 53 9.52 9.83 -10.40
C VAL A 53 9.11 10.42 -11.74
N ILE A 54 8.69 11.68 -11.74
CA ILE A 54 8.29 12.43 -12.94
C ILE A 54 9.53 13.09 -13.56
N GLU A 55 10.36 13.70 -12.72
CA GLU A 55 11.52 14.45 -13.14
C GLU A 55 12.58 14.47 -12.02
N THR A 56 13.84 14.40 -12.38
CA THR A 56 14.96 14.62 -11.47
C THR A 56 15.65 15.93 -11.85
N LEU A 57 15.75 16.85 -10.88
CA LEU A 57 16.33 18.16 -11.05
C LEU A 57 17.83 18.16 -10.75
N ASP A 58 18.59 19.08 -11.36
CA ASP A 58 20.04 19.22 -11.16
C ASP A 58 20.42 19.68 -9.73
N ASN A 59 19.46 20.22 -8.97
CA ASN A 59 19.65 20.69 -7.60
C ASN A 59 19.51 19.59 -6.52
N GLY A 60 19.42 18.32 -6.92
CA GLY A 60 19.32 17.19 -6.00
C GLY A 60 17.90 16.87 -5.50
N TRP A 61 16.88 17.45 -6.13
CA TRP A 61 15.47 17.17 -5.87
C TRP A 61 14.84 16.39 -7.01
N SER A 62 13.82 15.59 -6.70
CA SER A 62 12.98 14.90 -7.67
C SER A 62 11.52 15.29 -7.49
N LEU A 63 10.86 15.62 -8.60
CA LEU A 63 9.40 15.73 -8.66
C LEU A 63 8.83 14.31 -8.71
N ILE A 64 7.97 14.01 -7.79
CA ILE A 64 7.36 12.68 -7.66
C ILE A 64 5.84 12.74 -7.64
N GLU A 65 5.22 11.62 -7.92
CA GLU A 65 3.78 11.36 -7.72
C GLU A 65 3.59 10.05 -6.95
N CYS A 66 2.76 10.09 -5.93
CA CYS A 66 2.38 8.89 -5.16
C CYS A 66 1.09 9.12 -4.39
N TYR A 67 0.48 8.05 -3.89
CA TYR A 67 -0.58 8.17 -2.91
C TYR A 67 -0.01 8.46 -1.52
N SER A 68 -0.53 9.48 -0.87
CA SER A 68 -0.01 9.95 0.41
C SER A 68 -1.11 10.55 1.28
N SER A 69 -0.78 10.79 2.54
CA SER A 69 -1.57 11.67 3.41
C SER A 69 -1.15 13.12 3.18
N SER A 70 -2.11 14.04 3.17
CA SER A 70 -1.82 15.47 3.10
C SER A 70 -1.43 16.03 4.45
N PHE A 71 -0.66 17.12 4.43
CA PHE A 71 -0.37 17.93 5.60
C PHE A 71 -0.98 19.33 5.47
N ALA A 72 -1.49 19.86 6.60
CA ALA A 72 -1.65 21.29 6.83
C ALA A 72 -1.24 21.55 8.27
N ASP A 73 -0.37 22.52 8.49
CA ASP A 73 0.15 22.90 9.82
C ASP A 73 0.71 21.72 10.63
N ASN A 74 1.44 20.83 9.96
CA ASN A 74 1.98 19.57 10.50
C ASN A 74 0.93 18.57 11.01
N THR A 75 -0.33 18.77 10.67
CA THR A 75 -1.43 17.86 11.01
C THR A 75 -1.94 17.17 9.75
N VAL A 76 -2.10 15.85 9.78
CA VAL A 76 -2.70 15.11 8.67
C VAL A 76 -4.18 15.52 8.53
N LYS A 77 -4.56 16.06 7.37
CA LYS A 77 -5.93 16.53 7.09
C LYS A 77 -6.73 15.59 6.21
N ALA A 78 -6.05 14.87 5.33
CA ALA A 78 -6.68 13.91 4.42
C ALA A 78 -5.78 12.69 4.24
N TRP A 79 -6.39 11.60 3.82
CA TRP A 79 -5.79 10.29 3.70
C TRP A 79 -5.91 9.78 2.26
N ASN A 80 -4.90 9.03 1.82
CA ASN A 80 -4.91 8.35 0.52
C ASN A 80 -5.16 9.29 -0.68
N LEU A 81 -4.44 10.42 -0.73
CA LEU A 81 -4.49 11.37 -1.84
C LEU A 81 -3.39 11.11 -2.85
N LEU A 82 -3.70 11.26 -4.12
CA LEU A 82 -2.67 11.35 -5.16
C LEU A 82 -2.00 12.73 -5.05
N VAL A 83 -0.73 12.73 -4.69
CA VAL A 83 0.06 13.94 -4.43
C VAL A 83 1.23 14.03 -5.40
N GLN A 84 1.43 15.20 -5.98
CA GLN A 84 2.65 15.56 -6.71
C GLN A 84 3.43 16.59 -5.91
N GLY A 85 4.73 16.39 -5.80
CA GLY A 85 5.62 17.30 -5.08
C GLY A 85 7.07 16.83 -5.10
N TYR A 86 7.90 17.48 -4.33
CA TYR A 86 9.34 17.29 -4.38
C TYR A 86 9.87 16.55 -3.15
N VAL A 87 10.83 15.65 -3.38
CA VAL A 87 11.63 15.00 -2.35
C VAL A 87 13.11 15.10 -2.72
N GLU A 88 13.99 15.00 -1.74
CA GLU A 88 15.43 14.91 -2.02
C GLU A 88 15.71 13.60 -2.77
N THR A 89 16.37 13.67 -3.91
CA THR A 89 16.65 12.51 -4.79
C THR A 89 17.42 11.40 -4.07
N ASN A 90 18.33 11.77 -3.15
CA ASN A 90 19.13 10.84 -2.38
C ASN A 90 18.31 10.01 -1.37
N THR A 91 17.05 10.38 -1.11
CA THR A 91 16.11 9.64 -0.25
C THR A 91 15.42 8.50 -0.99
N LEU A 92 15.61 8.39 -2.30
CA LEU A 92 14.99 7.40 -3.16
C LEU A 92 15.97 6.29 -3.54
N THR A 93 15.43 5.10 -3.79
CA THR A 93 16.15 3.96 -4.35
C THR A 93 15.20 3.14 -5.23
N THR A 94 15.77 2.41 -6.20
CA THR A 94 15.00 1.48 -7.02
C THR A 94 15.16 0.07 -6.46
N VAL A 95 14.05 -0.65 -6.38
CA VAL A 95 14.01 -2.08 -6.07
C VAL A 95 13.62 -2.81 -7.34
N GLU A 96 14.40 -3.82 -7.68
CA GLU A 96 14.11 -4.77 -8.75
C GLU A 96 13.65 -6.09 -8.15
N TRP A 97 12.84 -6.80 -8.91
CA TRP A 97 12.33 -8.10 -8.47
C TRP A 97 13.41 -9.16 -8.50
N ASP A 98 13.43 -10.01 -7.48
CA ASP A 98 14.28 -11.21 -7.44
C ASP A 98 13.63 -12.32 -8.27
N SER A 99 14.44 -13.21 -8.84
CA SER A 99 13.99 -14.42 -9.54
C SER A 99 13.17 -15.38 -8.67
N ASN A 100 13.17 -15.18 -7.36
CA ASN A 100 12.34 -15.93 -6.41
C ASN A 100 10.95 -15.29 -6.15
N ASP A 101 10.70 -14.09 -6.65
CA ASP A 101 9.43 -13.39 -6.48
C ASP A 101 8.40 -13.92 -7.47
N LYS A 102 7.60 -14.87 -7.02
CA LYS A 102 6.65 -15.62 -7.84
C LYS A 102 5.24 -15.06 -7.83
N TYR A 103 4.88 -14.32 -6.80
CA TYR A 103 3.50 -13.91 -6.55
C TYR A 103 3.32 -12.40 -6.72
N GLY A 104 2.24 -12.05 -7.45
CA GLY A 104 1.75 -10.68 -7.57
C GLY A 104 0.29 -10.59 -7.18
N LEU A 105 -0.10 -9.48 -6.54
CA LEU A 105 -1.45 -9.27 -6.02
C LEU A 105 -2.01 -7.95 -6.57
N VAL A 106 -3.23 -8.00 -7.11
CA VAL A 106 -3.96 -6.78 -7.50
C VAL A 106 -5.27 -6.70 -6.74
N VAL A 107 -5.47 -5.61 -5.99
CA VAL A 107 -6.73 -5.33 -5.30
C VAL A 107 -7.50 -4.27 -6.07
N ASP A 108 -8.63 -4.65 -6.65
CA ASP A 108 -9.58 -3.72 -7.24
C ASP A 108 -10.60 -3.28 -6.18
N LYS A 109 -10.43 -2.05 -5.71
CA LYS A 109 -11.28 -1.45 -4.68
C LYS A 109 -12.70 -1.15 -5.19
N LEU A 110 -12.89 -0.97 -6.49
CA LEU A 110 -14.21 -0.68 -7.08
C LEU A 110 -15.06 -1.92 -7.15
N THR A 111 -14.48 -3.03 -7.60
CA THR A 111 -15.20 -4.31 -7.76
C THR A 111 -15.06 -5.22 -6.53
N GLN A 112 -14.26 -4.81 -5.53
CA GLN A 112 -13.98 -5.56 -4.32
C GLN A 112 -13.45 -6.96 -4.65
N ARG A 113 -12.39 -7.00 -5.47
CA ARG A 113 -11.73 -8.23 -5.90
C ARG A 113 -10.25 -8.17 -5.60
N LEU A 114 -9.70 -9.32 -5.24
CA LEU A 114 -8.27 -9.59 -5.18
C LEU A 114 -7.93 -10.61 -6.25
N TYR A 115 -7.07 -10.24 -7.16
CA TYR A 115 -6.50 -11.09 -8.20
C TYR A 115 -5.12 -11.54 -7.75
N ILE A 116 -4.88 -12.85 -7.80
CA ILE A 116 -3.61 -13.47 -7.38
C ILE A 116 -2.96 -14.07 -8.61
N TYR A 117 -1.73 -13.63 -8.88
CA TYR A 117 -0.91 -14.13 -9.99
C TYR A 117 0.26 -14.94 -9.42
N GLU A 118 0.61 -16.03 -10.09
CA GLU A 118 1.81 -16.82 -9.83
C GLU A 118 2.55 -17.03 -11.15
N ASP A 119 3.82 -16.64 -11.20
CA ASP A 119 4.69 -16.76 -12.38
C ASP A 119 4.02 -16.23 -13.68
N GLY A 120 3.30 -15.12 -13.59
CA GLY A 120 2.61 -14.48 -14.70
C GLY A 120 1.21 -14.96 -14.99
N HIS A 121 0.71 -15.97 -14.29
CA HIS A 121 -0.63 -16.55 -14.52
C HIS A 121 -1.61 -16.18 -13.42
N LEU A 122 -2.81 -15.80 -13.80
CA LEU A 122 -3.92 -15.56 -12.86
C LEU A 122 -4.42 -16.90 -12.29
N ILE A 123 -4.08 -17.18 -11.03
CA ILE A 123 -4.42 -18.43 -10.37
C ILE A 123 -5.67 -18.35 -9.49
N SER A 124 -6.09 -17.15 -9.08
CA SER A 124 -7.26 -16.99 -8.23
C SER A 124 -7.83 -15.58 -8.28
N THR A 125 -9.16 -15.50 -8.13
CA THR A 125 -9.88 -14.24 -7.91
C THR A 125 -10.77 -14.40 -6.69
N LEU A 126 -10.55 -13.58 -5.67
CA LEU A 126 -11.24 -13.63 -4.40
C LEU A 126 -12.12 -12.39 -4.21
N LEU A 127 -13.23 -12.56 -3.53
CA LEU A 127 -14.00 -11.45 -2.96
C LEU A 127 -13.23 -10.89 -1.77
N VAL A 128 -13.10 -9.58 -1.69
CA VAL A 128 -12.47 -8.89 -0.56
C VAL A 128 -13.35 -7.75 -0.07
N SER A 129 -13.07 -7.27 1.12
CA SER A 129 -13.66 -6.07 1.67
C SER A 129 -12.55 -5.07 1.95
N THR A 130 -12.58 -3.94 1.25
CA THR A 130 -11.63 -2.84 1.50
C THR A 130 -12.23 -1.82 2.45
N GLY A 131 -11.37 -1.16 3.22
CA GLY A 131 -11.78 -0.09 4.11
C GLY A 131 -12.33 1.11 3.34
N LEU A 132 -13.33 1.78 3.91
CA LEU A 132 -13.97 2.97 3.36
C LEU A 132 -13.92 4.10 4.40
N ALA A 133 -13.46 5.26 3.98
CA ALA A 133 -13.50 6.46 4.82
C ALA A 133 -14.94 6.93 5.04
N ASN A 134 -15.26 7.32 6.27
CA ASN A 134 -16.53 7.93 6.62
C ASN A 134 -16.34 8.97 7.73
N ALA A 135 -17.40 9.68 8.11
CA ALA A 135 -17.32 10.76 9.10
C ALA A 135 -16.81 10.31 10.48
N LYS A 136 -17.02 9.03 10.86
CA LYS A 136 -16.53 8.48 12.14
C LYS A 136 -15.13 7.89 12.03
N GLN A 137 -14.74 7.47 10.83
CA GLN A 137 -13.47 6.82 10.53
C GLN A 137 -12.85 7.41 9.26
N PRO A 138 -12.39 8.67 9.28
CA PRO A 138 -11.92 9.37 8.09
C PRO A 138 -10.62 8.79 7.51
N PHE A 139 -9.90 7.98 8.29
CA PHE A 139 -8.64 7.36 7.90
C PHE A 139 -8.75 5.84 7.67
N ASN A 140 -9.95 5.31 7.50
CA ASN A 140 -10.19 3.87 7.34
C ASN A 140 -10.16 3.40 5.87
N GLU A 141 -9.83 4.26 4.93
CA GLU A 141 -9.74 3.86 3.53
C GLU A 141 -8.50 2.98 3.29
N THR A 142 -8.70 1.86 2.61
CA THR A 142 -7.59 1.05 2.08
C THR A 142 -6.77 1.89 1.11
N ARG A 143 -5.47 1.98 1.34
CA ARG A 143 -4.57 2.80 0.52
C ARG A 143 -4.51 2.31 -0.91
N SER A 144 -4.48 3.28 -1.83
CA SER A 144 -4.19 3.05 -3.24
C SER A 144 -2.68 3.17 -3.50
N GLY A 145 -2.22 2.65 -4.62
CA GLY A 145 -0.83 2.69 -5.03
C GLY A 145 -0.21 1.32 -5.16
N GLU A 146 1.08 1.30 -5.36
CA GLU A 146 1.90 0.10 -5.51
C GLU A 146 2.67 -0.13 -4.22
N TYR A 147 2.82 -1.39 -3.83
CA TYR A 147 3.46 -1.75 -2.56
C TYR A 147 4.22 -3.06 -2.67
N ILE A 148 5.30 -3.16 -1.93
CA ILE A 148 6.02 -4.42 -1.72
C ILE A 148 5.46 -5.09 -0.47
N ILE A 149 5.17 -6.39 -0.53
CA ILE A 149 4.81 -7.16 0.66
C ILE A 149 6.02 -7.24 1.58
N GLY A 150 5.94 -6.58 2.73
CA GLY A 150 7.06 -6.44 3.64
C GLY A 150 7.23 -7.61 4.61
N SER A 151 6.14 -8.26 5.03
CA SER A 151 6.20 -9.37 5.98
C SER A 151 4.90 -10.16 6.07
N PHE A 152 5.03 -11.41 6.47
CA PHE A 152 3.92 -12.25 6.90
C PHE A 152 3.85 -12.23 8.43
N THR A 153 2.73 -11.79 9.00
CA THR A 153 2.54 -11.69 10.45
C THR A 153 1.82 -12.91 11.05
N GLY A 154 1.26 -13.78 10.22
CA GLY A 154 0.40 -14.86 10.68
C GLY A 154 -0.90 -14.37 11.30
N GLU A 155 -1.37 -15.03 12.37
CA GLU A 155 -2.54 -14.59 13.14
C GLU A 155 -2.15 -13.41 14.05
N PHE A 156 -3.00 -12.38 14.07
CA PHE A 156 -2.88 -11.25 14.98
C PHE A 156 -4.25 -10.87 15.55
N THR A 157 -4.27 -9.97 16.52
CA THR A 157 -5.50 -9.46 17.10
C THR A 157 -5.72 -7.99 16.80
N SER A 158 -6.97 -7.61 16.54
CA SER A 158 -7.41 -6.21 16.42
C SER A 158 -8.59 -6.01 17.38
N GLY A 159 -8.34 -5.32 18.49
CA GLY A 159 -9.28 -5.29 19.62
C GLY A 159 -9.51 -6.71 20.18
N ASN A 160 -10.75 -7.16 20.16
CA ASN A 160 -11.16 -8.50 20.61
C ASN A 160 -11.36 -9.51 19.45
N LEU A 161 -10.96 -9.14 18.24
CA LEU A 161 -11.06 -9.99 17.04
C LEU A 161 -9.70 -10.60 16.68
N TYR A 162 -9.74 -11.82 16.21
CA TYR A 162 -8.61 -12.52 15.60
C TYR A 162 -8.66 -12.33 14.09
N CYS A 163 -7.51 -12.09 13.48
CA CYS A 163 -7.31 -11.95 12.05
C CYS A 163 -6.18 -12.88 11.64
N GLY A 164 -6.44 -13.84 10.77
CA GLY A 164 -5.41 -14.74 10.27
C GLY A 164 -4.74 -14.22 8.98
N MET A 165 -3.66 -14.89 8.58
CA MET A 165 -3.02 -14.68 7.28
C MET A 165 -2.56 -13.23 7.01
N GLY A 166 -2.06 -12.53 8.02
CA GLY A 166 -1.68 -11.12 7.88
C GLY A 166 -0.47 -10.93 6.96
N LEU A 167 -0.67 -10.41 5.76
CA LEU A 167 0.37 -9.95 4.82
C LEU A 167 0.46 -8.44 4.91
N ARG A 168 1.56 -7.92 5.46
CA ARG A 168 1.79 -6.49 5.62
C ARG A 168 2.34 -5.90 4.33
N TYR A 169 1.63 -4.92 3.77
CA TYR A 169 2.07 -4.21 2.57
C TYR A 169 2.43 -2.73 2.85
N ASN A 170 1.88 -2.15 3.92
CA ASN A 170 2.23 -0.80 4.36
C ASN A 170 2.11 -0.75 5.88
N ASP A 171 2.66 0.21 6.53
CA ASP A 171 2.71 0.47 7.98
C ASP A 171 1.81 -0.44 8.85
N GLY A 172 0.58 -0.06 9.10
CA GLY A 172 -0.44 -0.86 9.79
C GLY A 172 -1.36 -1.63 8.85
N ASP A 173 -1.21 -1.47 7.54
CA ASP A 173 -2.12 -2.03 6.55
C ASP A 173 -1.73 -3.47 6.18
N LEU A 174 -2.69 -4.38 6.28
CA LEU A 174 -2.51 -5.79 6.00
C LEU A 174 -3.62 -6.32 5.09
N LEU A 175 -3.26 -7.27 4.24
CA LEU A 175 -4.21 -8.24 3.69
C LEU A 175 -4.37 -9.35 4.73
N HIS A 176 -5.60 -9.69 5.10
CA HIS A 176 -5.87 -10.70 6.12
C HIS A 176 -7.21 -11.38 5.89
N GLU A 177 -7.42 -12.53 6.56
CA GLU A 177 -8.72 -13.19 6.52
C GLU A 177 -9.79 -12.35 7.24
N VAL A 178 -11.06 -12.69 7.01
CA VAL A 178 -12.19 -12.05 7.70
C VAL A 178 -12.02 -12.15 9.22
N PRO A 179 -12.10 -11.02 9.96
CA PRO A 179 -11.97 -11.03 11.40
C PRO A 179 -13.03 -11.90 12.08
N HIS A 180 -12.62 -12.64 13.11
CA HIS A 180 -13.48 -13.58 13.82
C HIS A 180 -13.22 -13.59 15.34
N THR A 181 -14.16 -14.10 16.10
CA THR A 181 -13.96 -14.51 17.50
C THR A 181 -13.76 -16.01 17.56
N LYS A 182 -13.11 -16.51 18.61
CA LYS A 182 -12.99 -17.95 18.90
C LYS A 182 -14.08 -18.37 19.87
N ARG A 183 -14.81 -19.44 19.55
CA ARG A 183 -15.76 -20.07 20.46
C ARG A 183 -15.03 -20.95 21.47
N ALA A 184 -15.73 -21.40 22.50
CA ALA A 184 -15.15 -22.26 23.53
C ALA A 184 -14.58 -23.59 22.99
N ASP A 185 -15.13 -24.10 21.89
CA ASP A 185 -14.67 -25.29 21.18
C ASP A 185 -13.51 -25.04 20.21
N GLY A 186 -13.01 -23.77 20.15
CA GLY A 186 -11.94 -23.37 19.24
C GLY A 186 -12.41 -23.01 17.82
N SER A 187 -13.67 -23.22 17.48
CA SER A 187 -14.20 -22.86 16.15
C SER A 187 -14.29 -21.35 15.97
N LYS A 188 -14.19 -20.89 14.71
CA LYS A 188 -14.29 -19.47 14.33
C LYS A 188 -15.76 -19.03 14.33
N SER A 189 -16.02 -17.84 14.86
CA SER A 189 -17.29 -17.14 14.73
C SER A 189 -17.03 -15.79 14.08
N TYR A 190 -17.41 -15.65 12.81
CA TYR A 190 -17.18 -14.44 12.06
C TYR A 190 -18.09 -13.31 12.54
N ALA A 191 -17.50 -12.14 12.80
CA ALA A 191 -18.20 -10.96 13.30
C ALA A 191 -18.96 -10.22 12.19
N TYR A 192 -18.63 -10.53 10.94
CA TYR A 192 -19.20 -9.89 9.76
C TYR A 192 -19.75 -10.97 8.83
N ASN A 193 -20.82 -10.62 8.12
CA ASN A 193 -21.28 -11.45 7.01
C ASN A 193 -20.17 -11.50 5.94
N GLU A 194 -20.09 -12.63 5.25
CA GLU A 194 -19.18 -12.75 4.11
C GLU A 194 -19.42 -11.60 3.11
N PRO A 195 -18.38 -11.12 2.43
CA PRO A 195 -18.54 -10.13 1.36
C PRO A 195 -19.58 -10.62 0.35
N ARG A 196 -20.57 -9.81 0.08
CA ARG A 196 -21.63 -10.12 -0.88
C ARG A 196 -21.25 -9.63 -2.27
#